data_122fa87905e84dc0d3dc18992e5c5a46
#
_entry.id   122fa87905e84dc0d3dc18992e5c5a46
#
_cell.length_a   1.000
_cell.length_b   1.000
_cell.length_c   1.000
_cell.angle_alpha   90.00
_cell.angle_beta   90.00
_cell.angle_gamma   90.00
#
_symmetry.space_group_name_H-M   'P 1'
#
loop_
_entity.id
_entity.type
_entity.pdbx_description
1 polymer ?
#
loop_
_entity_poly.entity_id
_entity_poly.type
_entity_poly.pdbx_seq_one_letter_code
_entity_poly.pdbx_strand_id
1 'polypeptide(L)'
;MKNFIKLFITLFISSIFLIIFSGISCTLTPEGISILSGNYESPKFLELKVNSKNSLQLLFSTSINLENLRIYPLDENQEVQVESKNLGEGLWQIDACSDFDCRKKYLIEGYVLDQRGNSLYFKDSFIGFNGRVPKVVINEIRTEYSKPKVEFIELKVLSEGNLGGMELVVASDGEEKSYFFPAVEVKPD
;
A
#
# COMPACT_ATOMS: atom_id res chain seq x y z
N MET A 1 58.92 34.24 -42.25
CA MET A 1 59.24 34.01 -40.84
C MET A 1 58.15 34.55 -39.88
N LYS A 2 57.68 35.77 -40.00
CA LYS A 2 56.61 36.34 -39.14
C LYS A 2 55.28 35.57 -39.13
N ASN A 3 54.84 35.04 -40.24
CA ASN A 3 53.57 34.30 -40.36
C ASN A 3 53.66 32.90 -39.73
N PHE A 4 54.82 32.28 -39.77
CA PHE A 4 55.07 30.96 -39.14
C PHE A 4 55.01 31.03 -37.61
N ILE A 5 55.57 32.12 -37.05
CA ILE A 5 55.55 32.36 -35.59
C ILE A 5 54.14 32.66 -35.13
N LYS A 6 53.32 33.39 -35.89
CA LYS A 6 51.92 33.65 -35.53
C LYS A 6 51.11 32.35 -35.51
N LEU A 7 51.28 31.49 -36.51
CA LEU A 7 50.58 30.20 -36.60
C LEU A 7 50.94 29.29 -35.43
N PHE A 8 52.22 29.27 -35.04
CA PHE A 8 52.70 28.47 -33.92
C PHE A 8 52.12 28.93 -32.56
N ILE A 9 52.06 30.25 -32.36
CA ILE A 9 51.50 30.86 -31.14
C ILE A 9 49.97 30.57 -31.07
N THR A 10 49.26 30.66 -32.18
CA THR A 10 47.80 30.38 -32.19
C THR A 10 47.50 28.91 -31.89
N LEU A 11 48.28 28.00 -32.46
CA LEU A 11 48.16 26.56 -32.17
C LEU A 11 48.51 26.22 -30.70
N PHE A 12 49.51 26.89 -30.13
CA PHE A 12 49.93 26.69 -28.74
C PHE A 12 48.86 27.18 -27.74
N ILE A 13 48.27 28.35 -28.01
CA ILE A 13 47.17 28.91 -27.19
C ILE A 13 45.92 28.04 -27.29
N SER A 14 45.59 27.54 -28.50
CA SER A 14 44.45 26.61 -28.69
C SER A 14 44.65 25.30 -27.94
N SER A 15 45.87 24.76 -27.92
CA SER A 15 46.20 23.52 -27.17
C SER A 15 46.10 23.71 -25.66
N ILE A 16 46.54 24.85 -25.14
CA ILE A 16 46.43 25.18 -23.70
C ILE A 16 44.97 25.36 -23.32
N PHE A 17 44.13 25.96 -24.17
CA PHE A 17 42.70 26.11 -23.93
C PHE A 17 41.99 24.76 -23.89
N LEU A 18 42.37 23.81 -24.76
CA LEU A 18 41.83 22.44 -24.77
C LEU A 18 42.18 21.66 -23.49
N ILE A 19 43.41 21.85 -22.97
CA ILE A 19 43.86 21.18 -21.74
C ILE A 19 43.16 21.76 -20.51
N ILE A 20 42.87 23.05 -20.48
CA ILE A 20 42.15 23.69 -19.38
C ILE A 20 40.68 23.22 -19.37
N PHE A 21 40.04 23.05 -20.54
CA PHE A 21 38.67 22.57 -20.64
C PHE A 21 38.53 21.09 -20.34
N SER A 22 39.53 20.26 -20.65
CA SER A 22 39.50 18.83 -20.30
C SER A 22 39.80 18.56 -18.80
N GLY A 23 40.33 19.54 -18.08
CA GLY A 23 40.55 19.45 -16.63
C GLY A 23 39.34 19.84 -15.77
N ILE A 24 38.26 20.38 -16.37
CA ILE A 24 36.98 20.57 -15.69
C ILE A 24 36.08 19.33 -15.96
N SER A 25 36.64 18.17 -15.72
CA SER A 25 35.86 17.01 -15.39
C SER A 25 35.22 17.32 -14.03
N CYS A 26 33.89 17.39 -13.96
CA CYS A 26 33.18 17.34 -12.68
C CYS A 26 33.67 16.11 -11.94
N THR A 27 34.70 16.21 -11.14
CA THR A 27 34.94 15.27 -10.07
C THR A 27 33.80 15.50 -9.11
N LEU A 28 32.75 14.66 -9.21
CA LEU A 28 31.82 14.46 -8.13
C LEU A 28 32.67 14.16 -6.90
N THR A 29 32.80 15.14 -6.02
CA THR A 29 33.51 14.93 -4.74
C THR A 29 32.80 13.77 -4.03
N PRO A 30 33.50 12.93 -3.27
CA PRO A 30 32.87 11.90 -2.45
C PRO A 30 31.73 12.45 -1.58
N GLU A 31 31.78 13.71 -1.21
CA GLU A 31 30.70 14.42 -0.50
C GLU A 31 29.42 14.57 -1.33
N GLY A 32 29.50 14.75 -2.65
CA GLY A 32 28.33 14.77 -3.53
C GLY A 32 27.63 13.41 -3.61
N ILE A 33 28.38 12.32 -3.46
CA ILE A 33 27.82 10.96 -3.39
C ILE A 33 27.23 10.70 -2.01
N SER A 34 27.79 11.26 -0.95
CA SER A 34 27.28 11.11 0.41
C SER A 34 25.93 11.83 0.62
N ILE A 35 25.68 12.92 -0.10
CA ILE A 35 24.35 13.57 -0.12
C ILE A 35 23.30 12.68 -0.78
N LEU A 36 23.69 11.87 -1.76
CA LEU A 36 22.81 10.90 -2.41
C LEU A 36 22.74 9.55 -1.65
N SER A 37 23.65 9.30 -0.72
CA SER A 37 23.66 8.10 0.13
C SER A 37 22.83 8.26 1.42
N GLY A 38 22.14 9.37 1.62
CA GLY A 38 21.12 9.50 2.63
C GLY A 38 20.04 8.43 2.38
N ASN A 39 19.51 7.85 3.45
CA ASN A 39 18.44 6.87 3.36
C ASN A 39 17.17 7.54 2.79
N TYR A 40 17.06 7.54 1.46
CA TYR A 40 15.96 8.16 0.69
C TYR A 40 14.86 7.11 0.40
N GLU A 41 14.68 6.14 1.28
CA GLU A 41 13.56 5.23 1.12
C GLU A 41 12.26 6.03 1.16
N SER A 42 11.46 5.87 0.12
CA SER A 42 10.09 6.39 0.09
C SER A 42 9.29 5.79 1.25
N PRO A 43 8.31 6.52 1.79
CA PRO A 43 7.42 5.95 2.78
C PRO A 43 6.77 4.68 2.22
N LYS A 44 6.51 3.69 3.09
CA LYS A 44 5.83 2.45 2.74
C LYS A 44 4.48 2.43 3.45
N PHE A 45 3.45 1.99 2.75
CA PHE A 45 2.18 1.62 3.36
C PHE A 45 2.35 0.26 4.02
N LEU A 46 2.01 0.13 5.29
CA LEU A 46 2.24 -1.07 6.09
C LEU A 46 0.96 -1.83 6.42
N GLU A 47 -0.08 -1.10 6.86
CA GLU A 47 -1.29 -1.73 7.35
C GLU A 47 -2.52 -0.84 7.17
N LEU A 48 -3.64 -1.46 6.86
CA LEU A 48 -4.99 -0.92 6.98
C LEU A 48 -5.75 -1.76 8.01
N LYS A 49 -6.33 -1.11 9.01
CA LYS A 49 -7.13 -1.76 10.03
C LYS A 49 -8.48 -1.09 10.19
N VAL A 50 -9.56 -1.86 10.03
CA VAL A 50 -10.92 -1.39 10.28
C VAL A 50 -11.24 -1.56 11.76
N ASN A 51 -11.42 -0.45 12.48
CA ASN A 51 -11.59 -0.45 13.94
C ASN A 51 -13.05 -0.47 14.37
N SER A 52 -13.92 0.14 13.57
CA SER A 52 -15.35 0.23 13.86
C SER A 52 -16.15 0.37 12.57
N LYS A 53 -17.45 0.53 12.68
CA LYS A 53 -18.34 0.69 11.52
C LYS A 53 -18.00 1.88 10.64
N ASN A 54 -17.42 2.94 11.20
CA ASN A 54 -17.10 4.17 10.51
C ASN A 54 -15.67 4.65 10.70
N SER A 55 -14.79 3.84 11.32
CA SER A 55 -13.41 4.25 11.59
C SER A 55 -12.43 3.19 11.17
N LEU A 56 -11.34 3.60 10.53
CA LEU A 56 -10.19 2.78 10.17
C LEU A 56 -8.88 3.48 10.50
N GLN A 57 -7.81 2.72 10.54
CA GLN A 57 -6.46 3.21 10.73
C GLN A 57 -5.58 2.82 9.55
N LEU A 58 -4.68 3.73 9.19
CA LEU A 58 -3.63 3.53 8.19
C LEU A 58 -2.29 3.68 8.87
N LEU A 59 -1.39 2.73 8.67
CA LEU A 59 -0.03 2.76 9.19
C LEU A 59 0.97 2.87 8.05
N PHE A 60 1.90 3.80 8.17
CA PHE A 60 3.01 4.01 7.26
C PHE A 60 4.35 3.82 7.98
N SER A 61 5.41 3.52 7.25
CA SER A 61 6.76 3.25 7.79
C SER A 61 7.43 4.45 8.44
N THR A 62 6.91 5.65 8.23
CA THR A 62 7.44 6.92 8.75
C THR A 62 6.33 7.96 8.87
N SER A 63 6.61 9.05 9.56
CA SER A 63 5.69 10.19 9.60
C SER A 63 5.49 10.78 8.21
N ILE A 64 4.22 10.96 7.83
CA ILE A 64 3.81 11.45 6.51
C ILE A 64 2.74 12.54 6.64
N ASN A 65 2.58 13.29 5.57
CA ASN A 65 1.39 14.08 5.30
C ASN A 65 0.50 13.29 4.32
N LEU A 66 -0.77 13.14 4.66
CA LEU A 66 -1.75 12.43 3.84
C LEU A 66 -2.46 13.43 2.92
N GLU A 67 -2.46 13.17 1.63
CA GLU A 67 -3.07 14.04 0.62
C GLU A 67 -4.02 13.24 -0.28
N ASN A 68 -5.11 13.89 -0.72
CA ASN A 68 -6.05 13.33 -1.70
C ASN A 68 -6.55 11.91 -1.35
N LEU A 69 -6.83 11.67 -0.06
CA LEU A 69 -7.42 10.42 0.38
C LEU A 69 -8.83 10.28 -0.18
N ARG A 70 -9.11 9.14 -0.80
CA ARG A 70 -10.42 8.79 -1.35
C ARG A 70 -10.82 7.40 -0.92
N ILE A 71 -12.07 7.24 -0.54
CA ILE A 71 -12.67 5.95 -0.20
C ILE A 71 -13.98 5.84 -0.97
N TYR A 72 -14.20 4.73 -1.64
CA TYR A 72 -15.44 4.46 -2.36
C TYR A 72 -15.76 2.97 -2.39
N PRO A 73 -17.05 2.58 -2.39
CA PRO A 73 -17.45 1.20 -2.59
C PRO A 73 -17.00 0.74 -3.98
N LEU A 74 -16.53 -0.51 -4.08
CA LEU A 74 -15.98 -1.04 -5.33
C LEU A 74 -17.01 -1.07 -6.48
N ASP A 75 -18.29 -1.23 -6.14
CA ASP A 75 -19.39 -1.33 -7.09
C ASP A 75 -20.12 0.00 -7.33
N GLU A 76 -19.69 1.08 -6.69
CA GLU A 76 -20.35 2.40 -6.75
C GLU A 76 -19.30 3.49 -7.01
N ASN A 77 -19.68 4.52 -7.76
CA ASN A 77 -18.82 5.68 -8.01
C ASN A 77 -18.97 6.80 -6.97
N GLN A 78 -19.69 6.54 -5.89
CA GLN A 78 -19.91 7.54 -4.86
C GLN A 78 -18.81 7.49 -3.81
N GLU A 79 -18.09 8.58 -3.66
CA GLU A 79 -17.03 8.73 -2.66
C GLU A 79 -17.62 8.87 -1.26
N VAL A 80 -17.04 8.16 -0.30
CA VAL A 80 -17.37 8.27 1.12
C VAL A 80 -16.69 9.50 1.70
N GLN A 81 -17.46 10.39 2.32
CA GLN A 81 -16.91 11.55 2.99
C GLN A 81 -16.20 11.14 4.28
N VAL A 82 -14.95 11.55 4.43
CA VAL A 82 -14.09 11.15 5.55
C VAL A 82 -13.35 12.35 6.12
N GLU A 83 -13.04 12.24 7.41
CA GLU A 83 -12.11 13.11 8.12
C GLU A 83 -10.86 12.31 8.47
N SER A 84 -9.70 12.93 8.32
CA SER A 84 -8.41 12.29 8.62
C SER A 84 -7.72 12.98 9.78
N LYS A 85 -7.17 12.20 10.71
CA LYS A 85 -6.46 12.69 11.89
C LYS A 85 -5.12 12.00 12.01
N ASN A 86 -4.05 12.79 12.08
CA ASN A 86 -2.71 12.27 12.35
C ASN A 86 -2.56 11.93 13.85
N LEU A 87 -2.20 10.69 14.16
CA LEU A 87 -1.95 10.20 15.52
C LEU A 87 -0.46 10.13 15.87
N GLY A 88 0.43 10.50 14.94
CA GLY A 88 1.88 10.43 15.10
C GLY A 88 2.50 9.15 14.54
N GLU A 89 3.82 9.13 14.37
CA GLU A 89 4.61 7.95 13.99
C GLU A 89 4.12 7.22 12.72
N GLY A 90 3.54 7.96 11.75
CA GLY A 90 2.98 7.37 10.53
C GLY A 90 1.59 6.76 10.70
N LEU A 91 0.99 6.84 11.90
CA LEU A 91 -0.35 6.34 12.16
C LEU A 91 -1.40 7.44 11.89
N TRP A 92 -2.39 7.09 11.10
CA TRP A 92 -3.52 7.95 10.77
C TRP A 92 -4.84 7.28 11.13
N GLN A 93 -5.76 8.02 11.70
CA GLN A 93 -7.15 7.64 11.87
C GLN A 93 -7.99 8.31 10.80
N ILE A 94 -8.88 7.53 10.20
CA ILE A 94 -9.82 7.98 9.18
C ILE A 94 -11.22 7.66 9.69
N ASP A 95 -12.01 8.70 9.87
CA ASP A 95 -13.38 8.61 10.34
C ASP A 95 -14.34 9.00 9.22
N ALA A 96 -15.23 8.08 8.86
CA ALA A 96 -16.26 8.31 7.84
C ALA A 96 -17.51 8.95 8.45
N CYS A 97 -18.16 9.82 7.68
CA CYS A 97 -19.43 10.42 8.06
C CYS A 97 -20.60 9.43 8.08
N SER A 98 -20.42 8.25 7.47
CA SER A 98 -21.41 7.17 7.43
C SER A 98 -20.76 5.82 7.73
N ASP A 99 -21.57 4.84 8.18
CA ASP A 99 -21.08 3.49 8.44
C ASP A 99 -20.61 2.81 7.14
N PHE A 100 -19.50 2.09 7.20
CA PHE A 100 -19.07 1.16 6.16
C PHE A 100 -19.94 -0.10 6.25
N ASP A 101 -20.69 -0.39 5.20
CA ASP A 101 -21.52 -1.58 5.12
C ASP A 101 -20.66 -2.85 5.08
N CYS A 102 -20.85 -3.76 6.03
CA CYS A 102 -20.12 -5.03 6.09
C CYS A 102 -20.38 -5.97 4.90
N ARG A 103 -21.36 -5.66 4.04
CA ARG A 103 -21.65 -6.39 2.80
C ARG A 103 -20.90 -5.84 1.59
N LYS A 104 -20.23 -4.69 1.73
CA LYS A 104 -19.54 -4.02 0.64
C LYS A 104 -18.04 -4.06 0.82
N LYS A 105 -17.35 -4.22 -0.31
CA LYS A 105 -15.92 -4.01 -0.40
C LYS A 105 -15.65 -2.57 -0.81
N TYR A 106 -14.77 -1.91 -0.08
CA TYR A 106 -14.35 -0.53 -0.32
C TYR A 106 -12.93 -0.51 -0.87
N LEU A 107 -12.67 0.45 -1.73
CA LEU A 107 -11.33 0.81 -2.16
C LEU A 107 -10.91 2.07 -1.44
N ILE A 108 -9.68 2.10 -0.98
CA ILE A 108 -9.02 3.28 -0.41
C ILE A 108 -7.76 3.56 -1.22
N GLU A 109 -7.58 4.82 -1.59
CA GLU A 109 -6.40 5.27 -2.32
C GLU A 109 -6.03 6.68 -1.92
N GLY A 110 -4.74 7.03 -2.05
CA GLY A 110 -4.29 8.37 -1.73
C GLY A 110 -2.80 8.56 -2.00
N TYR A 111 -2.34 9.78 -1.78
CA TYR A 111 -0.94 10.16 -1.85
C TYR A 111 -0.45 10.56 -0.47
N VAL A 112 0.78 10.19 -0.18
CA VAL A 112 1.46 10.61 1.04
C VAL A 112 2.81 11.23 0.69
N LEU A 113 3.23 12.19 1.51
CA LEU A 113 4.53 12.82 1.44
C LEU A 113 5.22 12.67 2.79
N ASP A 114 6.48 12.26 2.81
CA ASP A 114 7.30 12.33 4.01
C ASP A 114 7.87 13.75 4.22
N GLN A 115 8.52 13.98 5.34
CA GLN A 115 9.14 15.26 5.67
C GLN A 115 10.26 15.68 4.70
N ARG A 116 10.77 14.77 3.87
CA ARG A 116 11.82 14.99 2.87
C ARG A 116 11.27 15.26 1.48
N GLY A 117 9.93 15.16 1.30
CA GLY A 117 9.28 15.33 0.02
C GLY A 117 9.21 14.06 -0.83
N ASN A 118 9.60 12.88 -0.29
CA ASN A 118 9.38 11.62 -0.99
C ASN A 118 7.88 11.28 -0.96
N SER A 119 7.34 10.89 -2.11
CA SER A 119 5.93 10.57 -2.27
C SER A 119 5.69 9.08 -2.42
N LEU A 120 4.50 8.64 -1.98
CA LEU A 120 3.96 7.31 -2.24
C LEU A 120 2.50 7.45 -2.65
N TYR A 121 2.12 6.84 -3.76
CA TYR A 121 0.72 6.49 -4.03
C TYR A 121 0.43 5.14 -3.42
N PHE A 122 -0.60 5.04 -2.60
CA PHE A 122 -1.04 3.77 -2.05
C PHE A 122 -2.47 3.47 -2.48
N LYS A 123 -2.78 2.20 -2.55
CA LYS A 123 -4.10 1.68 -2.89
C LYS A 123 -4.29 0.34 -2.17
N ASP A 124 -5.42 0.20 -1.49
CA ASP A 124 -5.79 -1.01 -0.78
C ASP A 124 -7.31 -1.18 -0.76
N SER A 125 -7.79 -2.29 -0.25
CA SER A 125 -9.22 -2.56 -0.16
C SER A 125 -9.58 -3.20 1.16
N PHE A 126 -10.76 -2.88 1.66
CA PHE A 126 -11.28 -3.46 2.90
C PHE A 126 -12.77 -3.77 2.77
N ILE A 127 -13.27 -4.61 3.69
CA ILE A 127 -14.70 -4.88 3.86
C ILE A 127 -15.17 -4.08 5.08
N GLY A 128 -16.38 -3.56 5.04
CA GLY A 128 -16.96 -2.81 6.13
C GLY A 128 -17.00 -3.64 7.43
N PHE A 129 -16.96 -2.96 8.56
CA PHE A 129 -16.87 -3.58 9.87
C PHE A 129 -18.07 -4.47 10.20
N ASN A 130 -17.80 -5.72 10.53
CA ASN A 130 -18.81 -6.64 11.03
C ASN A 130 -18.72 -6.73 12.56
N GLY A 131 -19.61 -6.05 13.25
CA GLY A 131 -19.69 -6.09 14.72
C GLY A 131 -20.38 -7.32 15.30
N ARG A 132 -20.86 -8.25 14.45
CA ARG A 132 -21.64 -9.44 14.85
C ARG A 132 -21.05 -10.73 14.24
N VAL A 133 -19.73 -10.88 14.31
CA VAL A 133 -19.06 -12.08 13.81
C VAL A 133 -19.50 -13.29 14.63
N PRO A 134 -20.08 -14.34 14.01
CA PRO A 134 -20.52 -15.53 14.72
C PRO A 134 -19.32 -16.39 15.14
N LYS A 135 -19.51 -17.16 16.20
CA LYS A 135 -18.59 -18.26 16.51
C LYS A 135 -18.90 -19.44 15.63
N VAL A 136 -17.91 -19.85 14.82
CA VAL A 136 -18.04 -20.96 13.85
C VAL A 136 -16.89 -21.94 14.06
N VAL A 137 -17.16 -23.22 13.85
CA VAL A 137 -16.12 -24.28 13.87
C VAL A 137 -16.25 -25.14 12.64
N ILE A 138 -15.15 -25.71 12.17
CA ILE A 138 -15.19 -26.72 11.11
C ILE A 138 -15.79 -28.00 11.71
N ASN A 139 -16.88 -28.49 11.13
CA ASN A 139 -17.58 -29.68 11.56
C ASN A 139 -17.13 -30.91 10.76
N GLU A 140 -17.02 -30.79 9.44
CA GLU A 140 -16.60 -31.89 8.57
C GLU A 140 -15.76 -31.33 7.42
N ILE A 141 -14.75 -32.09 7.01
CA ILE A 141 -13.95 -31.84 5.81
C ILE A 141 -13.97 -33.12 4.97
N ARG A 142 -14.35 -33.00 3.71
CA ARG A 142 -14.19 -34.06 2.73
C ARG A 142 -13.23 -33.59 1.63
N THR A 143 -12.11 -34.29 1.50
CA THR A 143 -11.05 -33.97 0.53
C THR A 143 -11.04 -34.90 -0.68
N GLU A 144 -11.82 -35.99 -0.66
CA GLU A 144 -11.88 -36.94 -1.78
C GLU A 144 -13.07 -36.65 -2.70
N TYR A 145 -12.73 -36.33 -3.96
CA TYR A 145 -13.73 -36.23 -5.03
C TYR A 145 -13.99 -37.61 -5.68
N SER A 146 -15.19 -38.12 -5.50
CA SER A 146 -15.65 -39.32 -6.22
C SER A 146 -17.13 -39.18 -6.58
N LYS A 147 -17.46 -39.11 -7.89
CA LYS A 147 -18.87 -38.95 -8.32
C LYS A 147 -19.77 -40.01 -7.69
N PRO A 148 -20.95 -39.66 -7.14
CA PRO A 148 -21.56 -38.31 -7.09
C PRO A 148 -21.09 -37.41 -5.93
N LYS A 149 -20.11 -37.83 -5.15
CA LYS A 149 -19.63 -37.11 -3.97
C LYS A 149 -18.68 -35.99 -4.39
N VAL A 150 -18.83 -34.83 -3.78
CA VAL A 150 -17.99 -33.64 -4.00
C VAL A 150 -17.15 -33.33 -2.76
N GLU A 151 -16.06 -32.62 -2.95
CA GLU A 151 -15.29 -32.06 -1.85
C GLU A 151 -16.09 -30.94 -1.19
N PHE A 152 -16.03 -30.88 0.13
CA PHE A 152 -16.66 -29.78 0.89
C PHE A 152 -15.99 -29.57 2.25
N ILE A 153 -16.26 -28.38 2.81
CA ILE A 153 -16.00 -28.05 4.20
C ILE A 153 -17.34 -27.65 4.82
N GLU A 154 -17.75 -28.37 5.84
CA GLU A 154 -18.96 -28.07 6.61
C GLU A 154 -18.59 -27.24 7.84
N LEU A 155 -19.31 -26.15 8.04
CA LEU A 155 -19.14 -25.26 9.19
C LEU A 155 -20.34 -25.37 10.11
N LYS A 156 -20.09 -25.54 11.41
CA LYS A 156 -21.12 -25.49 12.45
C LYS A 156 -21.12 -24.13 13.12
N VAL A 157 -22.27 -23.48 13.14
CA VAL A 157 -22.47 -22.19 13.79
C VAL A 157 -22.79 -22.41 15.26
N LEU A 158 -22.02 -21.76 16.15
CA LEU A 158 -22.18 -21.87 17.61
C LEU A 158 -22.83 -20.63 18.25
N SER A 159 -22.81 -19.49 17.57
CA SER A 159 -23.55 -18.29 17.98
C SER A 159 -24.13 -17.58 16.79
N GLU A 160 -25.23 -16.87 16.97
CA GLU A 160 -25.80 -16.03 15.92
C GLU A 160 -24.86 -14.90 15.51
N GLY A 161 -24.95 -14.49 14.24
CA GLY A 161 -24.16 -13.37 13.71
C GLY A 161 -24.21 -13.31 12.19
N ASN A 162 -23.32 -12.50 11.63
CA ASN A 162 -23.16 -12.33 10.18
C ASN A 162 -21.78 -12.84 9.74
N LEU A 163 -21.73 -13.64 8.68
CA LEU A 163 -20.48 -14.21 8.14
C LEU A 163 -19.63 -13.19 7.35
N GLY A 164 -20.18 -12.04 7.00
CA GLY A 164 -19.48 -11.03 6.19
C GLY A 164 -18.13 -10.63 6.79
N GLY A 165 -17.10 -10.66 5.96
CA GLY A 165 -15.73 -10.34 6.36
C GLY A 165 -14.98 -11.50 7.04
N MET A 166 -15.60 -12.66 7.24
CA MET A 166 -14.87 -13.87 7.62
C MET A 166 -14.15 -14.47 6.42
N GLU A 167 -13.00 -15.04 6.66
CA GLU A 167 -12.17 -15.69 5.64
C GLU A 167 -11.89 -17.14 6.06
N LEU A 168 -12.04 -18.06 5.12
CA LEU A 168 -11.56 -19.43 5.25
C LEU A 168 -10.28 -19.56 4.43
N VAL A 169 -9.16 -19.83 5.10
CA VAL A 169 -7.86 -20.03 4.46
C VAL A 169 -7.55 -21.52 4.45
N VAL A 170 -7.18 -22.03 3.29
CA VAL A 170 -6.68 -23.40 3.09
C VAL A 170 -5.24 -23.29 2.61
N ALA A 171 -4.31 -23.81 3.41
CA ALA A 171 -2.89 -23.88 3.06
C ALA A 171 -2.52 -25.31 2.64
N SER A 172 -1.93 -25.49 1.47
CA SER A 172 -1.42 -26.77 0.95
C SER A 172 -0.19 -26.50 0.10
N ASP A 173 0.88 -27.27 0.35
CA ASP A 173 2.13 -27.26 -0.44
C ASP A 173 2.77 -25.87 -0.64
N GLY A 174 2.61 -24.97 0.34
CA GLY A 174 3.12 -23.59 0.27
C GLY A 174 2.23 -22.62 -0.51
N GLU A 175 1.08 -23.07 -1.00
CA GLU A 175 0.04 -22.21 -1.57
C GLU A 175 -1.09 -22.01 -0.58
N GLU A 176 -1.56 -20.76 -0.46
CA GLU A 176 -2.74 -20.38 0.31
C GLU A 176 -3.89 -20.04 -0.64
N LYS A 177 -5.06 -20.59 -0.35
CA LYS A 177 -6.30 -20.26 -1.04
C LYS A 177 -7.31 -19.75 -0.02
N SER A 178 -7.88 -18.59 -0.32
CA SER A 178 -8.83 -17.91 0.56
C SER A 178 -10.23 -17.91 -0.04
N TYR A 179 -11.20 -18.14 0.82
CA TYR A 179 -12.62 -17.95 0.51
C TYR A 179 -13.21 -16.92 1.47
N PHE A 180 -13.65 -15.78 0.95
CA PHE A 180 -14.33 -14.74 1.71
C PHE A 180 -15.82 -15.01 1.75
N PHE A 181 -16.37 -15.10 2.97
CA PHE A 181 -17.80 -15.34 3.14
C PHE A 181 -18.60 -14.09 2.75
N PRO A 182 -19.70 -14.26 2.01
CA PRO A 182 -20.66 -13.19 1.82
C PRO A 182 -21.32 -12.83 3.15
N ALA A 183 -21.91 -11.64 3.24
CA ALA A 183 -22.65 -11.20 4.41
C ALA A 183 -23.97 -11.96 4.52
N VAL A 184 -23.95 -13.06 5.25
CA VAL A 184 -25.13 -13.94 5.51
C VAL A 184 -25.36 -14.02 7.00
N GLU A 185 -26.60 -13.76 7.42
CA GLU A 185 -27.03 -13.97 8.81
C GLU A 185 -27.14 -15.47 9.09
N VAL A 186 -26.51 -15.89 10.16
CA VAL A 186 -26.52 -17.30 10.61
C VAL A 186 -26.87 -17.39 12.08
N LYS A 187 -27.43 -18.54 12.47
CA LYS A 187 -27.76 -18.87 13.86
C LYS A 187 -27.42 -20.33 14.13
N PRO A 188 -27.17 -20.71 15.38
CA PRO A 188 -27.09 -22.14 15.77
C PRO A 188 -28.37 -22.89 15.45
N ASP A 189 -28.20 -24.16 15.07
CA ASP A 189 -29.32 -25.10 14.90
C ASP A 189 -29.90 -25.54 16.27
#